data_32811da5995402909505c29e85ca0f25
#
_entry.id   32811da5995402909505c29e85ca0f25
#
_cell.length_a   1.000
_cell.length_b   1.000
_cell.length_c   1.000
_cell.angle_alpha   90.00
_cell.angle_beta   90.00
_cell.angle_gamma   90.00
#
_symmetry.space_group_name_H-M   'P 1'
#
loop_
_entity.id
_entity.type
_entity.pdbx_description
1 polymer ?
#
loop_
_entity_poly.entity_id
_entity_poly.type
_entity_poly.pdbx_seq_one_letter_code
_entity_poly.pdbx_strand_id
1 'polypeptide(L)'
;MNNTNIFEAASKNKYRYPYKGMITTEDLWDLTPAQLDIVYKALNKGVSEAQVSSLMHKVTDVDAELLNKIEIVKYIFNAKEAEAEARKNDAAKHAKKQRILDILAQKQEDALQNMSEDELKKMLDELG
;
A
#
# COMPACT_ATOMS: atom_id res chain seq x y z
N MET A 1 -17.29 7.01 -12.33
CA MET A 1 -17.53 5.55 -12.39
C MET A 1 -17.12 4.93 -11.08
N ASN A 2 -17.94 4.06 -10.53
CA ASN A 2 -17.66 3.39 -9.26
C ASN A 2 -16.68 2.24 -9.48
N ASN A 3 -15.62 2.16 -8.64
CA ASN A 3 -14.61 1.10 -8.72
C ASN A 3 -15.21 -0.30 -8.60
N THR A 4 -16.30 -0.46 -7.85
CA THR A 4 -17.03 -1.72 -7.69
C THR A 4 -17.50 -2.24 -9.04
N ASN A 5 -17.99 -1.36 -9.91
CA ASN A 5 -18.47 -1.74 -11.24
C ASN A 5 -17.33 -2.23 -12.15
N ILE A 6 -16.15 -1.65 -12.00
CA ILE A 6 -14.97 -2.07 -12.77
C ILE A 6 -14.55 -3.48 -12.39
N PHE A 7 -14.52 -3.78 -11.10
CA PHE A 7 -14.16 -5.12 -10.61
C PHE A 7 -15.23 -6.14 -10.93
N GLU A 8 -16.50 -5.75 -10.89
CA GLU A 8 -17.61 -6.60 -11.31
C GLU A 8 -17.46 -6.96 -12.78
N ALA A 9 -17.19 -5.98 -13.63
CA ALA A 9 -16.96 -6.19 -15.06
C ALA A 9 -15.77 -7.13 -15.31
N ALA A 10 -14.70 -6.95 -14.56
CA ALA A 10 -13.50 -7.80 -14.67
C ALA A 10 -13.81 -9.24 -14.32
N SER A 11 -14.58 -9.46 -13.28
CA SER A 11 -14.99 -10.79 -12.83
C SER A 11 -15.94 -11.46 -13.83
N LYS A 12 -16.97 -10.74 -14.25
CA LYS A 12 -17.99 -11.21 -15.20
C LYS A 12 -17.39 -11.57 -16.55
N ASN A 13 -16.50 -10.73 -17.06
CA ASN A 13 -15.93 -10.86 -18.40
C ASN A 13 -14.58 -11.58 -18.40
N LYS A 14 -14.15 -12.04 -17.24
CA LYS A 14 -12.90 -12.81 -17.08
C LYS A 14 -11.70 -12.08 -17.67
N TYR A 15 -11.48 -10.83 -17.26
CA TYR A 15 -10.38 -10.02 -17.76
C TYR A 15 -9.02 -10.70 -17.55
N ARG A 16 -8.14 -10.54 -18.54
CA ARG A 16 -6.77 -11.04 -18.48
C ARG A 16 -5.81 -9.90 -18.79
N TYR A 17 -4.64 -9.96 -18.19
CA TYR A 17 -3.65 -8.88 -18.24
C TYR A 17 -2.31 -9.39 -18.76
N PRO A 18 -1.59 -8.58 -19.57
CA PRO A 18 -0.31 -9.03 -20.15
C PRO A 18 0.82 -8.95 -19.13
N TYR A 19 1.25 -10.08 -18.62
CA TYR A 19 2.43 -10.18 -17.77
C TYR A 19 2.97 -11.60 -17.81
N LYS A 20 4.07 -11.79 -18.53
CA LYS A 20 4.67 -13.13 -18.76
C LYS A 20 3.62 -14.15 -19.19
N GLY A 21 2.85 -13.80 -20.22
CA GLY A 21 1.65 -14.49 -20.64
C GLY A 21 0.43 -13.68 -20.22
N MET A 22 -0.66 -14.36 -19.89
CA MET A 22 -1.90 -13.71 -19.49
C MET A 22 -2.24 -14.11 -18.06
N ILE A 23 -2.49 -13.12 -17.21
CA ILE A 23 -2.82 -13.34 -15.80
C ILE A 23 -4.21 -12.77 -15.49
N THR A 24 -4.79 -13.21 -14.36
CA THR A 24 -6.13 -12.78 -13.91
C THR A 24 -6.07 -11.49 -13.10
N THR A 25 -7.24 -10.89 -12.85
CA THR A 25 -7.36 -9.72 -11.97
C THR A 25 -6.84 -10.04 -10.57
N GLU A 26 -7.13 -11.21 -10.05
CA GLU A 26 -6.67 -11.65 -8.73
C GLU A 26 -5.13 -11.71 -8.67
N ASP A 27 -4.51 -12.17 -9.74
CA ASP A 27 -3.05 -12.27 -9.83
C ASP A 27 -2.36 -10.90 -9.73
N LEU A 28 -3.05 -9.83 -10.15
CA LEU A 28 -2.52 -8.47 -10.04
C LEU A 28 -2.19 -8.09 -8.60
N TRP A 29 -2.97 -8.58 -7.64
CA TRP A 29 -2.75 -8.29 -6.22
C TRP A 29 -1.45 -8.91 -5.70
N ASP A 30 -0.94 -9.91 -6.37
CA ASP A 30 0.31 -10.58 -6.00
C ASP A 30 1.55 -9.92 -6.62
N LEU A 31 1.36 -8.97 -7.54
CA LEU A 31 2.46 -8.28 -8.20
C LEU A 31 3.02 -7.14 -7.34
N THR A 32 4.32 -6.89 -7.49
CA THR A 32 4.95 -5.71 -6.89
C THR A 32 4.55 -4.45 -7.66
N PRO A 33 4.68 -3.24 -7.06
CA PRO A 33 4.42 -2.01 -7.79
C PRO A 33 5.19 -1.88 -9.11
N ALA A 34 6.46 -2.33 -9.15
CA ALA A 34 7.26 -2.32 -10.37
C ALA A 34 6.67 -3.24 -11.45
N GLN A 35 6.17 -4.42 -11.05
CA GLN A 35 5.52 -5.36 -11.96
C GLN A 35 4.19 -4.82 -12.46
N LEU A 36 3.41 -4.15 -11.60
CA LEU A 36 2.17 -3.50 -12.00
C LEU A 36 2.42 -2.40 -13.01
N ASP A 37 3.52 -1.66 -12.88
CA ASP A 37 3.92 -0.63 -13.84
C ASP A 37 4.19 -1.23 -15.22
N ILE A 38 4.79 -2.41 -15.28
CA ILE A 38 5.02 -3.13 -16.54
C ILE A 38 3.69 -3.45 -17.22
N VAL A 39 2.72 -3.96 -16.46
CA VAL A 39 1.37 -4.25 -16.96
C VAL A 39 0.69 -2.97 -17.45
N TYR A 40 0.77 -1.91 -16.67
CA TYR A 40 0.21 -0.60 -17.01
C TYR A 40 0.76 -0.07 -18.34
N LYS A 41 2.07 -0.11 -18.52
CA LYS A 41 2.72 0.35 -19.74
C LYS A 41 2.30 -0.48 -20.95
N ALA A 42 2.19 -1.79 -20.80
CA ALA A 42 1.73 -2.68 -21.87
C ALA A 42 0.30 -2.36 -22.29
N LEU A 43 -0.60 -2.14 -21.32
CA LEU A 43 -1.98 -1.77 -21.59
C LEU A 43 -2.09 -0.40 -22.25
N ASN A 44 -1.32 0.55 -21.78
CA ASN A 44 -1.29 1.92 -22.32
C ASN A 44 -0.79 1.94 -23.78
N LYS A 45 0.18 1.11 -24.09
CA LYS A 45 0.68 0.95 -25.47
C LYS A 45 -0.43 0.47 -26.38
N GLY A 46 -1.25 -0.50 -25.89
CA GLY A 46 -2.41 -0.99 -26.63
C GLY A 46 -3.42 0.11 -26.95
N VAL A 47 -3.69 1.01 -26.00
CA VAL A 47 -4.57 2.17 -26.21
C VAL A 47 -4.01 3.09 -27.30
N SER A 48 -2.73 3.42 -27.21
CA SER A 48 -2.07 4.29 -28.18
C SER A 48 -2.12 3.71 -29.59
N GLU A 49 -1.84 2.43 -29.74
CA GLU A 49 -1.90 1.73 -31.03
C GLU A 49 -3.31 1.73 -31.60
N ALA A 50 -4.33 1.47 -30.76
CA ALA A 50 -5.72 1.49 -31.18
C ALA A 50 -6.15 2.88 -31.66
N GLN A 51 -5.71 3.95 -30.97
CA GLN A 51 -6.05 5.32 -31.35
C GLN A 51 -5.39 5.75 -32.67
N VAL A 52 -4.17 5.30 -32.91
CA VAL A 52 -3.42 5.67 -34.12
C VAL A 52 -3.90 4.91 -35.36
N SER A 53 -4.46 3.72 -35.17
CA SER A 53 -4.79 2.81 -36.27
C SER A 53 -5.94 3.30 -37.18
N SER A 54 -6.77 4.26 -36.76
CA SER A 54 -7.89 4.74 -37.56
C SER A 54 -8.28 6.19 -37.21
N LEU A 55 -8.49 7.00 -38.23
CA LEU A 55 -9.03 8.36 -38.08
C LEU A 55 -10.50 8.33 -37.68
N MET A 56 -11.18 7.25 -37.97
CA MET A 56 -12.60 7.03 -37.67
C MET A 56 -12.82 6.23 -36.41
N HIS A 57 -11.81 6.13 -35.55
CA HIS A 57 -11.86 5.32 -34.35
C HIS A 57 -13.02 5.72 -33.45
N LYS A 58 -13.83 4.74 -33.08
CA LYS A 58 -14.93 4.88 -32.13
C LYS A 58 -14.66 3.97 -30.94
N VAL A 59 -15.10 4.40 -29.76
CA VAL A 59 -14.99 3.56 -28.56
C VAL A 59 -15.82 2.28 -28.79
N THR A 60 -15.14 1.13 -28.73
CA THR A 60 -15.75 -0.19 -28.87
C THR A 60 -15.75 -0.88 -27.52
N ASP A 61 -16.42 -2.06 -27.43
CA ASP A 61 -16.40 -2.87 -26.22
C ASP A 61 -14.97 -3.27 -25.83
N VAL A 62 -14.10 -3.53 -26.82
CA VAL A 62 -12.70 -3.87 -26.60
C VAL A 62 -11.95 -2.68 -26.01
N ASP A 63 -12.21 -1.48 -26.51
CA ASP A 63 -11.59 -0.26 -25.98
C ASP A 63 -12.05 0.02 -24.55
N ALA A 64 -13.34 -0.17 -24.27
CA ALA A 64 -13.89 -0.03 -22.93
C ALA A 64 -13.26 -1.03 -21.96
N GLU A 65 -13.08 -2.28 -22.38
CA GLU A 65 -12.39 -3.30 -21.60
C GLU A 65 -10.95 -2.90 -21.29
N LEU A 66 -10.23 -2.40 -22.30
CA LEU A 66 -8.84 -1.97 -22.14
C LEU A 66 -8.72 -0.82 -21.14
N LEU A 67 -9.61 0.17 -21.24
CA LEU A 67 -9.65 1.30 -20.30
C LEU A 67 -9.99 0.84 -18.88
N ASN A 68 -10.91 -0.10 -18.74
CA ASN A 68 -11.26 -0.68 -17.44
C ASN A 68 -10.06 -1.42 -16.82
N LYS A 69 -9.32 -2.17 -17.63
CA LYS A 69 -8.11 -2.86 -17.18
C LYS A 69 -7.06 -1.88 -16.66
N ILE A 70 -6.87 -0.77 -17.35
CA ILE A 70 -5.95 0.28 -16.95
C ILE A 70 -6.38 0.88 -15.61
N GLU A 71 -7.65 1.17 -15.44
CA GLU A 71 -8.18 1.72 -14.18
C GLU A 71 -8.02 0.74 -13.03
N ILE A 72 -8.23 -0.55 -13.27
CA ILE A 72 -8.04 -1.61 -12.27
C ILE A 72 -6.58 -1.67 -11.84
N VAL A 73 -5.63 -1.65 -12.78
CA VAL A 73 -4.20 -1.68 -12.48
C VAL A 73 -3.81 -0.46 -11.65
N LYS A 74 -4.30 0.73 -12.01
CA LYS A 74 -4.07 1.96 -11.25
C LYS A 74 -4.61 1.85 -9.83
N TYR A 75 -5.82 1.34 -9.68
CA TYR A 75 -6.44 1.19 -8.37
C TYR A 75 -5.60 0.28 -7.47
N ILE A 76 -5.19 -0.88 -7.99
CA ILE A 76 -4.39 -1.85 -7.25
C ILE A 76 -3.02 -1.27 -6.89
N PHE A 77 -2.39 -0.58 -7.84
CA PHE A 77 -1.11 0.10 -7.60
C PHE A 77 -1.23 1.12 -6.47
N ASN A 78 -2.25 1.97 -6.52
CA ASN A 78 -2.48 2.99 -5.49
C ASN A 78 -2.80 2.37 -4.14
N ALA A 79 -3.58 1.28 -4.12
CA ALA A 79 -3.90 0.56 -2.89
C ALA A 79 -2.63 -0.03 -2.25
N LYS A 80 -1.75 -0.62 -3.05
CA LYS A 80 -0.48 -1.18 -2.55
C LYS A 80 0.46 -0.09 -2.04
N GLU A 81 0.52 1.05 -2.72
CA GLU A 81 1.31 2.19 -2.27
C GLU A 81 0.78 2.73 -0.93
N ALA A 82 -0.53 2.84 -0.79
CA ALA A 82 -1.16 3.27 0.45
C ALA A 82 -0.88 2.30 1.60
N GLU A 83 -0.95 1.01 1.34
CA GLU A 83 -0.63 -0.03 2.32
C GLU A 83 0.83 0.04 2.76
N ALA A 84 1.75 0.22 1.81
CA ALA A 84 3.17 0.35 2.10
C ALA A 84 3.45 1.60 2.94
N GLU A 85 2.81 2.71 2.62
CA GLU A 85 2.94 3.96 3.37
C GLU A 85 2.38 3.80 4.79
N ALA A 86 1.23 3.15 4.94
CA ALA A 86 0.63 2.88 6.24
C ALA A 86 1.55 2.01 7.11
N ARG A 87 2.15 0.95 6.55
CA ARG A 87 3.10 0.10 7.28
C ARG A 87 4.33 0.89 7.72
N LYS A 88 4.85 1.75 6.85
CA LYS A 88 5.99 2.61 7.13
C LYS A 88 5.69 3.58 8.26
N ASN A 89 4.50 4.20 8.23
CA ASN A 89 4.05 5.12 9.27
C ASN A 89 3.86 4.41 10.60
N ASP A 90 3.29 3.21 10.58
CA ASP A 90 3.10 2.39 11.79
C ASP A 90 4.44 1.99 12.40
N ALA A 91 5.40 1.59 11.58
CA ALA A 91 6.75 1.25 12.03
C ALA A 91 7.44 2.48 12.65
N ALA A 92 7.30 3.66 12.04
CA ALA A 92 7.86 4.90 12.57
C ALA A 92 7.22 5.28 13.91
N LYS A 93 5.91 5.14 14.03
CA LYS A 93 5.18 5.37 15.27
C LYS A 93 5.65 4.44 16.37
N HIS A 94 5.79 3.15 16.06
CA HIS A 94 6.24 2.15 17.02
C HIS A 94 7.65 2.46 17.52
N ALA A 95 8.57 2.80 16.61
CA ALA A 95 9.94 3.17 16.96
C ALA A 95 9.97 4.41 17.86
N LYS A 96 9.16 5.41 17.54
CA LYS A 96 9.07 6.65 18.35
C LYS A 96 8.53 6.35 19.74
N LYS A 97 7.48 5.52 19.82
CA LYS A 97 6.90 5.11 21.09
C LYS A 97 7.93 4.40 21.96
N GLN A 98 8.67 3.46 21.38
CA GLN A 98 9.71 2.73 22.09
C GLN A 98 10.79 3.66 22.62
N ARG A 99 11.23 4.62 21.79
CA ARG A 99 12.22 5.62 22.21
C ARG A 99 11.73 6.45 23.38
N ILE A 100 10.47 6.88 23.35
CA ILE A 100 9.87 7.64 24.46
C ILE A 100 9.85 6.82 25.73
N LEU A 101 9.48 5.54 25.63
CA LEU A 101 9.47 4.63 26.80
C LEU A 101 10.88 4.48 27.39
N ASP A 102 11.89 4.35 26.54
CA ASP A 102 13.29 4.24 26.97
C ASP A 102 13.75 5.52 27.68
N ILE A 103 13.37 6.69 27.16
CA ILE A 103 13.70 7.99 27.79
C ILE A 103 13.01 8.12 29.14
N LEU A 104 11.74 7.71 29.23
CA LEU A 104 11.01 7.73 30.51
C LEU A 104 11.67 6.83 31.55
N ALA A 105 12.06 5.63 31.15
CA ALA A 105 12.75 4.70 32.04
C ALA A 105 14.07 5.30 32.54
N GLN A 106 14.84 5.93 31.65
CA GLN A 106 16.09 6.59 32.00
C GLN A 106 15.87 7.74 32.99
N LYS A 107 14.84 8.56 32.78
CA LYS A 107 14.52 9.68 33.67
C LYS A 107 14.08 9.19 35.06
N GLN A 108 13.35 8.08 35.12
CA GLN A 108 12.95 7.48 36.38
C GLN A 108 14.17 6.96 37.13
N GLU A 109 15.11 6.33 36.42
CA GLU A 109 16.38 5.87 37.00
C GLU A 109 17.21 7.02 37.53
N ASP A 110 17.34 8.10 36.75
CA ASP A 110 18.06 9.31 37.16
C ASP A 110 17.43 9.95 38.42
N ALA A 111 16.10 9.99 38.46
CA ALA A 111 15.37 10.51 39.63
C ALA A 111 15.69 9.69 40.87
N LEU A 112 15.71 8.36 40.75
CA LEU A 112 16.07 7.47 41.86
C LEU A 112 17.50 7.69 42.30
N GLN A 113 18.45 7.81 41.35
CA GLN A 113 19.86 8.04 41.65
C GLN A 113 20.11 9.38 42.35
N ASN A 114 19.29 10.39 42.06
CA ASN A 114 19.41 11.72 42.64
C ASN A 114 18.69 11.88 44.01
N MET A 115 17.97 10.85 44.44
CA MET A 115 17.30 10.86 45.75
C MET A 115 18.34 10.72 46.88
N SER A 116 18.02 11.30 48.01
CA SER A 116 18.87 11.15 49.20
C SER A 116 18.79 9.75 49.74
N GLU A 117 19.79 9.35 50.50
CA GLU A 117 19.84 8.02 51.13
C GLU A 117 18.61 7.79 51.99
N ASP A 118 18.18 8.79 52.74
CA ASP A 118 17.00 8.71 53.61
C ASP A 118 15.71 8.51 52.80
N GLU A 119 15.58 9.20 51.67
CA GLU A 119 14.44 9.03 50.79
C GLU A 119 14.39 7.65 50.19
N LEU A 120 15.54 7.12 49.79
CA LEU A 120 15.64 5.77 49.21
C LEU A 120 15.26 4.71 50.25
N LYS A 121 15.72 4.86 51.48
CA LYS A 121 15.38 3.95 52.60
C LYS A 121 13.89 3.98 52.91
N LYS A 122 13.29 5.18 52.83
CA LYS A 122 11.84 5.34 53.05
C LYS A 122 11.04 4.63 51.96
N MET A 123 11.44 4.76 50.69
CA MET A 123 10.81 4.05 49.58
C MET A 123 10.92 2.56 49.75
N LEU A 124 12.08 2.07 50.20
CA LEU A 124 12.32 0.65 50.42
C LEU A 124 11.39 0.10 51.48
N ASP A 125 11.20 0.87 52.55
CA ASP A 125 10.27 0.49 53.65
C ASP A 125 8.82 0.43 53.17
N GLU A 126 8.42 1.36 52.30
CA GLU A 126 7.07 1.39 51.70
C GLU A 126 6.81 0.20 50.79
N LEU A 127 7.82 -0.28 50.09
CA LEU A 127 7.72 -1.43 49.19
C LEU A 127 7.80 -2.76 49.89
N GLY A 128 8.45 -2.78 50.99
CA GLY A 128 8.73 -4.00 51.73
C GLY A 128 7.81 -4.42 52.76
#